data_fa4ff4014ec39eeb24efd73cff92963b
#
_entry.id   fa4ff4014ec39eeb24efd73cff92963b
#
_cell.length_a   1.000
_cell.length_b   1.000
_cell.length_c   1.000
_cell.angle_alpha   90.00
_cell.angle_beta   90.00
_cell.angle_gamma   90.00
#
_symmetry.space_group_name_H-M   'P 1'
#
loop_
_entity.id
_entity.type
_entity.pdbx_description
1 polymer ?
#
loop_
_entity_poly.entity_id
_entity_poly.type
_entity_poly.pdbx_seq_one_letter_code
_entity_poly.pdbx_strand_id
1 'polypeptide(L)'
;MAFNLENIVGKERLDKIKDNPVYDYAVDTAAMVAFSTPIAMSNEVFVAGMTPLQSLQARGIATVVNAFTARPYGKYRDYLYKKMGINESTGFTKKAVTDTLTFATFQAPLYGAILAASGADLDQVIAGTATITAISSFLGRPYGAFLDVFRKFFGKKAAYETA
;
A
#
# COMPACT_ATOMS: atom_id res chain seq x y z
N MET A 1 23.13 -10.97 13.50
CA MET A 1 22.64 -12.19 12.82
C MET A 1 21.57 -11.75 11.83
N ALA A 2 21.86 -11.77 10.53
CA ALA A 2 20.83 -11.50 9.52
C ALA A 2 19.89 -12.71 9.47
N PHE A 3 18.64 -12.50 9.79
CA PHE A 3 17.58 -13.50 9.64
C PHE A 3 17.35 -13.66 8.12
N ASN A 4 17.78 -14.78 7.55
CA ASN A 4 17.61 -15.04 6.12
C ASN A 4 16.73 -16.27 5.96
N LEU A 5 15.68 -16.15 5.14
CA LEU A 5 14.74 -17.24 4.85
C LEU A 5 15.43 -18.47 4.24
N GLU A 6 16.58 -18.31 3.60
CA GLU A 6 17.41 -19.41 3.10
C GLU A 6 17.78 -20.43 4.20
N ASN A 7 17.94 -19.94 5.44
CA ASN A 7 18.28 -20.78 6.58
C ASN A 7 17.08 -21.57 7.14
N ILE A 8 15.84 -21.17 6.80
CA ILE A 8 14.62 -21.79 7.32
C ILE A 8 14.02 -22.76 6.30
N VAL A 9 13.99 -22.39 5.02
CA VAL A 9 13.25 -23.13 3.96
C VAL A 9 14.16 -24.01 3.12
N GLY A 10 15.50 -23.79 3.16
CA GLY A 10 16.47 -24.44 2.30
C GLY A 10 16.55 -23.79 0.91
N LYS A 11 17.78 -23.57 0.45
CA LYS A 11 18.10 -22.82 -0.78
C LYS A 11 17.41 -23.38 -2.03
N GLU A 12 17.37 -24.68 -2.19
CA GLU A 12 16.82 -25.36 -3.37
C GLU A 12 15.28 -25.23 -3.48
N ARG A 13 14.56 -25.20 -2.35
CA ARG A 13 13.12 -24.95 -2.33
C ARG A 13 12.81 -23.48 -2.57
N LEU A 14 13.62 -22.59 -2.04
CA LEU A 14 13.44 -21.16 -2.21
C LEU A 14 13.64 -20.76 -3.69
N ASP A 15 14.62 -21.32 -4.37
CA ASP A 15 14.90 -21.01 -5.78
C ASP A 15 13.75 -21.45 -6.71
N LYS A 16 13.13 -22.60 -6.44
CA LYS A 16 11.92 -23.04 -7.19
C LYS A 16 10.69 -22.15 -6.97
N ILE A 17 10.60 -21.52 -5.80
CA ILE A 17 9.46 -20.65 -5.44
C ILE A 17 9.69 -19.22 -5.99
N LYS A 18 10.93 -18.76 -6.04
CA LYS A 18 11.29 -17.39 -6.45
C LYS A 18 10.91 -17.06 -7.90
N ASP A 19 10.87 -18.04 -8.79
CA ASP A 19 10.49 -17.85 -10.20
C ASP A 19 8.97 -17.91 -10.42
N ASN A 20 8.19 -18.08 -9.36
CA ASN A 20 6.73 -18.15 -9.44
C ASN A 20 6.11 -16.74 -9.33
N PRO A 21 5.36 -16.27 -10.34
CA PRO A 21 4.69 -14.97 -10.31
C PRO A 21 3.67 -14.82 -9.15
N VAL A 22 3.17 -15.92 -8.60
CA VAL A 22 2.30 -15.91 -7.42
C VAL A 22 3.10 -15.55 -6.17
N TYR A 23 4.36 -16.01 -6.08
CA TYR A 23 5.25 -15.65 -4.97
C TYR A 23 5.59 -14.16 -5.00
N ASP A 24 5.85 -13.60 -6.18
CA ASP A 24 6.08 -12.16 -6.36
C ASP A 24 4.91 -11.33 -5.86
N TYR A 25 3.72 -11.72 -6.32
CA TYR A 25 2.48 -11.07 -5.89
C TYR A 25 2.25 -11.18 -4.38
N ALA A 26 2.52 -12.33 -3.78
CA ALA A 26 2.35 -12.55 -2.35
C ALA A 26 3.34 -11.70 -1.52
N VAL A 27 4.61 -11.63 -1.94
CA VAL A 27 5.64 -10.81 -1.27
C VAL A 27 5.29 -9.32 -1.36
N ASP A 28 4.90 -8.83 -2.54
CA ASP A 28 4.54 -7.42 -2.72
C ASP A 28 3.27 -7.05 -1.95
N THR A 29 2.28 -7.94 -1.92
CA THR A 29 1.05 -7.77 -1.15
C THR A 29 1.36 -7.76 0.36
N ALA A 30 2.18 -8.69 0.83
CA ALA A 30 2.59 -8.74 2.24
C ALA A 30 3.37 -7.48 2.64
N ALA A 31 4.26 -6.97 1.78
CA ALA A 31 4.97 -5.72 2.01
C ALA A 31 4.00 -4.53 2.12
N MET A 32 3.03 -4.45 1.21
CA MET A 32 2.02 -3.39 1.24
C MET A 32 1.19 -3.43 2.52
N VAL A 33 0.73 -4.60 2.93
CA VAL A 33 -0.05 -4.78 4.17
C VAL A 33 0.80 -4.43 5.39
N ALA A 34 2.05 -4.92 5.46
CA ALA A 34 2.95 -4.66 6.58
C ALA A 34 3.29 -3.17 6.73
N PHE A 35 3.45 -2.45 5.61
CA PHE A 35 3.71 -1.01 5.62
C PHE A 35 2.47 -0.19 5.93
N SER A 36 1.35 -0.48 5.25
CA SER A 36 0.15 0.36 5.35
C SER A 36 -0.64 0.14 6.64
N THR A 37 -0.61 -1.05 7.23
CA THR A 37 -1.40 -1.38 8.42
C THR A 37 -1.04 -0.50 9.62
N PRO A 38 0.24 -0.34 10.04
CA PRO A 38 0.58 0.52 11.17
C PRO A 38 0.19 1.98 10.94
N ILE A 39 0.38 2.48 9.72
CA ILE A 39 0.06 3.87 9.35
C ILE A 39 -1.44 4.09 9.41
N ALA A 40 -2.21 3.19 8.80
CA ALA A 40 -3.66 3.30 8.79
C ALA A 40 -4.27 3.12 10.18
N MET A 41 -3.81 2.14 10.97
CA MET A 41 -4.26 1.96 12.36
C MET A 41 -3.93 3.18 13.23
N SER A 42 -2.75 3.78 13.06
CA SER A 42 -2.39 5.01 13.76
C SER A 42 -3.34 6.16 13.38
N ASN A 43 -3.63 6.33 12.11
CA ASN A 43 -4.60 7.32 11.65
C ASN A 43 -6.01 7.05 12.19
N GLU A 44 -6.47 5.81 12.16
CA GLU A 44 -7.81 5.41 12.59
C GLU A 44 -8.00 5.59 14.09
N VAL A 45 -7.04 5.16 14.89
CA VAL A 45 -7.16 5.20 16.35
C VAL A 45 -6.85 6.59 16.91
N PHE A 46 -5.73 7.21 16.49
CA PHE A 46 -5.27 8.45 17.12
C PHE A 46 -5.81 9.73 16.47
N VAL A 47 -6.19 9.67 15.19
CA VAL A 47 -6.71 10.85 14.48
C VAL A 47 -8.23 10.77 14.31
N ALA A 48 -8.74 9.64 13.82
CA ALA A 48 -10.18 9.46 13.64
C ALA A 48 -10.92 9.07 14.93
N GLY A 49 -10.23 8.67 16.00
CA GLY A 49 -10.83 8.30 17.27
C GLY A 49 -11.59 6.97 17.24
N MET A 50 -11.26 6.09 16.28
CA MET A 50 -11.83 4.74 16.22
C MET A 50 -11.32 3.87 17.35
N THR A 51 -12.11 2.91 17.79
CA THR A 51 -11.63 1.89 18.71
C THR A 51 -10.62 0.97 18.04
N PRO A 52 -9.66 0.39 18.78
CA PRO A 52 -8.71 -0.57 18.22
C PRO A 52 -9.38 -1.76 17.50
N LEU A 53 -10.57 -2.18 18.00
CA LEU A 53 -11.33 -3.27 17.38
C LEU A 53 -11.90 -2.86 16.01
N GLN A 54 -12.50 -1.67 15.91
CA GLN A 54 -12.97 -1.13 14.62
C GLN A 54 -11.83 -1.00 13.62
N SER A 55 -10.68 -0.49 14.07
CA SER A 55 -9.50 -0.36 13.22
C SER A 55 -9.00 -1.74 12.74
N LEU A 56 -8.95 -2.74 13.61
CA LEU A 56 -8.57 -4.11 13.22
C LEU A 56 -9.55 -4.71 12.19
N GLN A 57 -10.85 -4.51 12.39
CA GLN A 57 -11.88 -4.91 11.42
C GLN A 57 -11.70 -4.20 10.07
N ALA A 58 -11.44 -2.89 10.09
CA ALA A 58 -11.12 -2.13 8.88
C ALA A 58 -9.91 -2.70 8.15
N ARG A 59 -8.86 -3.11 8.85
CA ARG A 59 -7.66 -3.73 8.23
C ARG A 59 -7.98 -5.08 7.60
N GLY A 60 -8.81 -5.91 8.24
CA GLY A 60 -9.29 -7.17 7.67
C GLY A 60 -10.06 -6.94 6.36
N ILE A 61 -11.02 -6.03 6.37
CA ILE A 61 -11.81 -5.66 5.18
C ILE A 61 -10.89 -5.08 4.10
N ALA A 62 -10.01 -4.14 4.46
CA ALA A 62 -9.08 -3.50 3.53
C ALA A 62 -8.17 -4.51 2.82
N THR A 63 -7.69 -5.53 3.52
CA THR A 63 -6.84 -6.57 2.93
C THR A 63 -7.55 -7.30 1.80
N VAL A 64 -8.80 -7.69 2.03
CA VAL A 64 -9.63 -8.36 1.01
C VAL A 64 -9.93 -7.42 -0.15
N VAL A 65 -10.40 -6.21 0.14
CA VAL A 65 -10.77 -5.22 -0.89
C VAL A 65 -9.56 -4.85 -1.75
N ASN A 66 -8.40 -4.61 -1.13
CA ASN A 66 -7.18 -4.25 -1.85
C ASN A 66 -6.68 -5.37 -2.79
N ALA A 67 -6.89 -6.63 -2.44
CA ALA A 67 -6.56 -7.75 -3.33
C ALA A 67 -7.29 -7.66 -4.68
N PHE A 68 -8.53 -7.15 -4.69
CA PHE A 68 -9.31 -6.98 -5.92
C PHE A 68 -9.10 -5.61 -6.60
N THR A 69 -8.78 -4.56 -5.84
CA THR A 69 -8.74 -3.18 -6.34
C THR A 69 -7.34 -2.70 -6.71
N ALA A 70 -6.27 -3.40 -6.32
CA ALA A 70 -4.90 -3.00 -6.60
C ALA A 70 -4.62 -2.83 -8.12
N ARG A 71 -5.06 -3.79 -8.96
CA ARG A 71 -4.90 -3.70 -10.41
C ARG A 71 -5.75 -2.59 -11.04
N PRO A 72 -7.06 -2.46 -10.76
CA PRO A 72 -7.87 -1.32 -11.18
C PRO A 72 -7.26 0.02 -10.79
N TYR A 73 -6.77 0.16 -9.56
CA TYR A 73 -6.10 1.37 -9.09
C TYR A 73 -4.85 1.70 -9.91
N GLY A 74 -4.00 0.72 -10.15
CA GLY A 74 -2.80 0.91 -10.98
C GLY A 74 -3.15 1.42 -12.39
N LYS A 75 -4.12 0.79 -13.07
CA LYS A 75 -4.58 1.23 -14.39
C LYS A 75 -5.16 2.65 -14.38
N TYR A 76 -5.93 2.99 -13.34
CA TYR A 76 -6.49 4.32 -13.18
C TYR A 76 -5.41 5.37 -12.96
N ARG A 77 -4.39 5.05 -12.16
CA ARG A 77 -3.21 5.90 -11.96
C ARG A 77 -2.46 6.14 -13.26
N ASP A 78 -2.18 5.09 -14.03
CA ASP A 78 -1.51 5.18 -15.33
C ASP A 78 -2.30 6.05 -16.32
N TYR A 79 -3.63 5.91 -16.34
CA TYR A 79 -4.51 6.76 -17.14
C TYR A 79 -4.38 8.24 -16.74
N LEU A 80 -4.43 8.56 -15.44
CA LEU A 80 -4.27 9.95 -14.98
C LEU A 80 -2.88 10.50 -15.26
N TYR A 81 -1.82 9.69 -15.05
CA TYR A 81 -0.46 10.08 -15.40
C TYR A 81 -0.33 10.46 -16.88
N LYS A 82 -0.86 9.64 -17.77
CA LYS A 82 -0.87 9.89 -19.20
C LYS A 82 -1.68 11.16 -19.52
N LYS A 83 -2.86 11.31 -18.95
CA LYS A 83 -3.75 12.47 -19.17
C LYS A 83 -3.12 13.78 -18.69
N MET A 84 -2.37 13.76 -17.60
CA MET A 84 -1.70 14.93 -17.03
C MET A 84 -0.28 15.15 -17.58
N GLY A 85 0.17 14.34 -18.53
CA GLY A 85 1.51 14.44 -19.13
C GLY A 85 2.63 14.26 -18.10
N ILE A 86 2.47 13.31 -17.17
CA ILE A 86 3.49 12.96 -16.19
C ILE A 86 4.49 12.00 -16.84
N ASN A 87 5.78 12.32 -16.74
CA ASN A 87 6.89 11.52 -17.24
C ASN A 87 8.06 11.53 -16.22
N GLU A 88 9.16 10.89 -16.55
CA GLU A 88 10.32 10.78 -15.66
C GLU A 88 10.91 12.15 -15.28
N SER A 89 10.94 13.09 -16.23
CA SER A 89 11.45 14.45 -16.03
C SER A 89 10.49 15.38 -15.27
N THR A 90 9.26 14.93 -15.01
CA THR A 90 8.25 15.74 -14.31
C THR A 90 8.68 15.97 -12.85
N GLY A 91 8.63 17.23 -12.43
CA GLY A 91 8.99 17.63 -11.06
C GLY A 91 8.14 16.97 -9.99
N PHE A 92 8.71 16.86 -8.79
CA PHE A 92 8.08 16.19 -7.63
C PHE A 92 6.68 16.70 -7.32
N THR A 93 6.48 18.04 -7.31
CA THR A 93 5.19 18.65 -6.94
C THR A 93 4.06 18.19 -7.85
N LYS A 94 4.28 18.18 -9.18
CA LYS A 94 3.25 17.76 -10.14
C LYS A 94 2.93 16.27 -9.99
N LYS A 95 3.95 15.43 -9.75
CA LYS A 95 3.75 14.00 -9.44
C LYS A 95 2.93 13.83 -8.15
N ALA A 96 3.31 14.52 -7.08
CA ALA A 96 2.62 14.44 -5.78
C ALA A 96 1.15 14.88 -5.89
N VAL A 97 0.86 15.98 -6.59
CA VAL A 97 -0.53 16.44 -6.83
C VAL A 97 -1.32 15.39 -7.60
N THR A 98 -0.72 14.80 -8.65
CA THR A 98 -1.40 13.77 -9.44
C THR A 98 -1.65 12.49 -8.62
N ASP A 99 -0.69 12.07 -7.79
CA ASP A 99 -0.86 10.91 -6.90
C ASP A 99 -1.94 11.18 -5.84
N THR A 100 -1.97 12.39 -5.26
CA THR A 100 -3.02 12.78 -4.31
C THR A 100 -4.39 12.79 -4.98
N LEU A 101 -4.51 13.34 -6.20
CA LEU A 101 -5.76 13.33 -6.95
C LEU A 101 -6.20 11.90 -7.27
N THR A 102 -5.28 11.04 -7.70
CA THR A 102 -5.55 9.63 -7.98
C THR A 102 -6.07 8.91 -6.72
N PHE A 103 -5.42 9.15 -5.59
CA PHE A 103 -5.85 8.59 -4.31
C PHE A 103 -7.22 9.14 -3.89
N ALA A 104 -7.41 10.44 -3.93
CA ALA A 104 -8.64 11.11 -3.51
C ALA A 104 -9.88 10.67 -4.32
N THR A 105 -9.70 10.41 -5.62
CA THR A 105 -10.81 10.05 -6.50
C THR A 105 -11.10 8.55 -6.56
N PHE A 106 -10.15 7.68 -6.26
CA PHE A 106 -10.32 6.24 -6.29
C PHE A 106 -10.25 5.61 -4.90
N GLN A 107 -9.17 5.83 -4.20
CA GLN A 107 -8.88 5.13 -2.94
C GLN A 107 -9.61 5.74 -1.73
N ALA A 108 -9.78 7.06 -1.69
CA ALA A 108 -10.43 7.70 -0.54
C ALA A 108 -11.90 7.28 -0.37
N PRO A 109 -12.75 7.25 -1.43
CA PRO A 109 -14.12 6.73 -1.29
C PRO A 109 -14.16 5.27 -0.83
N LEU A 110 -13.25 4.44 -1.35
CA LEU A 110 -13.15 3.05 -0.99
C LEU A 110 -12.72 2.88 0.48
N TYR A 111 -11.73 3.66 0.91
CA TYR A 111 -11.26 3.66 2.30
C TYR A 111 -12.36 4.14 3.25
N GLY A 112 -13.08 5.20 2.91
CA GLY A 112 -14.24 5.67 3.69
C GLY A 112 -15.32 4.59 3.83
N ALA A 113 -15.62 3.86 2.75
CA ALA A 113 -16.56 2.73 2.78
C ALA A 113 -16.07 1.59 3.69
N ILE A 114 -14.77 1.30 3.71
CA ILE A 114 -14.16 0.31 4.60
C ILE A 114 -14.30 0.73 6.07
N LEU A 115 -14.04 2.01 6.39
CA LEU A 115 -14.20 2.53 7.75
C LEU A 115 -15.67 2.45 8.21
N ALA A 116 -16.60 2.86 7.37
CA ALA A 116 -18.03 2.74 7.67
C ALA A 116 -18.45 1.28 7.89
N ALA A 117 -18.00 0.35 7.05
CA ALA A 117 -18.25 -1.07 7.20
C ALA A 117 -17.64 -1.70 8.46
N SER A 118 -16.60 -1.09 9.03
CA SER A 118 -16.01 -1.49 10.32
C SER A 118 -16.71 -0.89 11.55
N GLY A 119 -17.83 -0.17 11.34
CA GLY A 119 -18.61 0.44 12.41
C GLY A 119 -18.12 1.82 12.86
N ALA A 120 -17.29 2.49 12.05
CA ALA A 120 -16.93 3.89 12.29
C ALA A 120 -18.13 4.81 12.03
N ASP A 121 -18.30 5.82 12.85
CA ASP A 121 -19.29 6.87 12.62
C ASP A 121 -18.84 7.86 11.53
N LEU A 122 -19.74 8.77 11.12
CA LEU A 122 -19.48 9.67 9.99
C LEU A 122 -18.27 10.58 10.25
N ASP A 123 -18.11 11.11 11.46
CA ASP A 123 -17.01 12.01 11.81
C ASP A 123 -15.67 11.27 11.77
N GLN A 124 -15.65 10.03 12.24
CA GLN A 124 -14.47 9.14 12.17
C GLN A 124 -14.12 8.82 10.71
N VAL A 125 -15.10 8.51 9.87
CA VAL A 125 -14.92 8.25 8.44
C VAL A 125 -14.34 9.48 7.75
N ILE A 126 -14.88 10.67 7.99
CA ILE A 126 -14.41 11.91 7.38
C ILE A 126 -12.98 12.22 7.86
N ALA A 127 -12.74 12.22 9.17
CA ALA A 127 -11.43 12.54 9.74
C ALA A 127 -10.35 11.56 9.25
N GLY A 128 -10.61 10.26 9.32
CA GLY A 128 -9.68 9.23 8.87
C GLY A 128 -9.37 9.30 7.38
N THR A 129 -10.41 9.48 6.56
CA THR A 129 -10.25 9.56 5.10
C THR A 129 -9.54 10.84 4.66
N ALA A 130 -9.89 11.99 5.23
CA ALA A 130 -9.25 13.27 4.90
C ALA A 130 -7.75 13.24 5.25
N THR A 131 -7.41 12.77 6.44
CA THR A 131 -6.01 12.73 6.90
C THR A 131 -5.16 11.78 6.06
N ILE A 132 -5.62 10.53 5.82
CA ILE A 132 -4.85 9.59 5.01
C ILE A 132 -4.69 10.08 3.57
N THR A 133 -5.68 10.77 3.02
CA THR A 133 -5.61 11.38 1.70
C THR A 133 -4.56 12.49 1.65
N ALA A 134 -4.52 13.35 2.67
CA ALA A 134 -3.56 14.44 2.74
C ALA A 134 -2.10 13.94 2.81
N ILE A 135 -1.84 12.85 3.53
CA ILE A 135 -0.48 12.30 3.68
C ILE A 135 -0.10 11.32 2.57
N SER A 136 -1.04 10.85 1.75
CA SER A 136 -0.82 9.79 0.76
C SER A 136 0.32 10.10 -0.22
N SER A 137 0.45 11.35 -0.65
CA SER A 137 1.50 11.79 -1.58
C SER A 137 2.93 11.70 -1.00
N PHE A 138 3.06 11.71 0.32
CA PHE A 138 4.35 11.61 1.00
C PHE A 138 4.75 10.17 1.32
N LEU A 139 3.81 9.22 1.24
CA LEU A 139 4.05 7.82 1.59
C LEU A 139 4.73 7.01 0.49
N GLY A 140 4.73 7.49 -0.76
CA GLY A 140 5.26 6.74 -1.90
C GLY A 140 6.75 6.40 -1.78
N ARG A 141 7.60 7.35 -1.40
CA ARG A 141 9.04 7.12 -1.22
C ARG A 141 9.37 6.21 -0.04
N PRO A 142 8.84 6.46 1.19
CA PRO A 142 9.00 5.51 2.29
C PRO A 142 8.53 4.10 1.96
N TYR A 143 7.40 3.97 1.27
CA TYR A 143 6.92 2.67 0.82
C TYR A 143 7.88 1.99 -0.16
N GLY A 144 8.39 2.72 -1.15
CA GLY A 144 9.36 2.17 -2.11
C GLY A 144 10.61 1.64 -1.42
N ALA A 145 11.20 2.41 -0.50
CA ALA A 145 12.35 1.98 0.28
C ALA A 145 12.04 0.74 1.16
N PHE A 146 10.87 0.74 1.81
CA PHE A 146 10.42 -0.42 2.59
C PHE A 146 10.24 -1.66 1.72
N LEU A 147 9.60 -1.53 0.55
CA LEU A 147 9.38 -2.62 -0.40
C LEU A 147 10.69 -3.25 -0.86
N ASP A 148 11.70 -2.43 -1.17
CA ASP A 148 13.02 -2.93 -1.58
C ASP A 148 13.70 -3.74 -0.47
N VAL A 149 13.65 -3.26 0.78
CA VAL A 149 14.16 -3.99 1.94
C VAL A 149 13.38 -5.28 2.15
N PHE A 150 12.06 -5.21 2.06
CA PHE A 150 11.18 -6.37 2.25
C PHE A 150 11.42 -7.44 1.18
N ARG A 151 11.51 -7.03 -0.09
CA ARG A 151 11.85 -7.95 -1.21
C ARG A 151 13.19 -8.64 -1.00
N LYS A 152 14.22 -7.91 -0.60
CA LYS A 152 15.55 -8.48 -0.28
C LYS A 152 15.48 -9.49 0.85
N PHE A 153 14.69 -9.21 1.90
CA PHE A 153 14.48 -10.15 3.00
C PHE A 153 13.88 -11.47 2.52
N PHE A 154 12.96 -11.42 1.54
CA PHE A 154 12.37 -12.60 0.91
C PHE A 154 13.17 -13.14 -0.29
N GLY A 155 14.42 -12.72 -0.45
CA GLY A 155 15.35 -13.20 -1.48
C GLY A 155 14.99 -12.75 -2.89
N LYS A 156 14.27 -11.64 -3.03
CA LYS A 156 13.90 -11.03 -4.32
C LYS A 156 14.79 -9.84 -4.65
N LYS A 157 14.89 -9.55 -5.94
CA LYS A 157 15.59 -8.34 -6.42
C LYS A 157 14.79 -7.09 -6.06
N ALA A 158 15.48 -6.03 -5.67
CA ALA A 158 14.88 -4.71 -5.50
C ALA A 158 14.38 -4.16 -6.86
N ALA A 159 13.41 -3.24 -6.83
CA ALA A 159 12.84 -2.69 -8.06
C ALA A 159 13.88 -2.00 -8.95
N TYR A 160 14.89 -1.35 -8.37
CA TYR A 160 15.99 -0.71 -9.10
C TYR A 160 17.01 -1.69 -9.70
N GLU A 161 16.97 -2.98 -9.33
CA GLU A 161 17.83 -4.03 -9.88
C GLU A 161 17.18 -4.74 -11.10
N THR A 162 15.92 -4.42 -11.38
CA THR A 162 15.12 -4.99 -12.49
C THR A 162 14.81 -3.98 -13.59
N ALA A 163 15.17 -2.72 -13.41
CA ALA A 163 15.11 -1.65 -14.40
C ALA A 163 16.43 -1.54 -15.13
#